data_92968cf6325b5ab9c2c2cfd75d6be44f
#
_entry.id   92968cf6325b5ab9c2c2cfd75d6be44f
#
_cell.length_a   1.000
_cell.length_b   1.000
_cell.length_c   1.000
_cell.angle_alpha   90.00
_cell.angle_beta   90.00
_cell.angle_gamma   90.00
#
_symmetry.space_group_name_H-M   'P 1'
#
loop_
_entity.id
_entity.type
_entity.pdbx_description
1 polymer ?
#
loop_
_entity_poly.entity_id
_entity_poly.type
_entity_poly.pdbx_seq_one_letter_code
_entity_poly.pdbx_strand_id
1 'polypeptide(L)'
;MKVDTMRFVDKYFGVPLCLIGTAVFKIFLRPKKNVKPKNILFIELSEMGSAILVDPAMQKAKKTFDADLFFLIFKKNKPSLQLLNTVEDKNIFTINADGIISLIKDTWKFLFWARKRNIDTVIDLELFSRYSGLLAGFAGADNIVAFNNFHGEGLYKGSMVTHKVLYNSHMHISKNFIAMVNALMSDKKEVPYSKTKIDDSETVL
;
A
#
# COMPACT_ATOMS: atom_id res chain seq x y z
N MET A 1 -8.46 -16.41 -10.55
CA MET A 1 -8.43 -15.74 -11.88
C MET A 1 -7.02 -15.88 -12.46
N LYS A 2 -6.88 -16.07 -13.79
CA LYS A 2 -5.54 -16.13 -14.42
C LYS A 2 -4.87 -14.75 -14.37
N VAL A 3 -3.53 -14.71 -14.25
CA VAL A 3 -2.74 -13.46 -14.15
C VAL A 3 -2.98 -12.54 -15.34
N ASP A 4 -3.05 -13.11 -16.55
CA ASP A 4 -3.29 -12.32 -17.78
C ASP A 4 -4.66 -11.65 -17.78
N THR A 5 -5.69 -12.33 -17.24
CA THR A 5 -7.04 -11.74 -17.09
C THR A 5 -7.00 -10.57 -16.10
N MET A 6 -6.23 -10.69 -15.00
CA MET A 6 -6.06 -9.60 -14.03
C MET A 6 -5.38 -8.38 -14.67
N ARG A 7 -4.29 -8.62 -15.42
CA ARG A 7 -3.58 -7.55 -16.14
C ARG A 7 -4.45 -6.89 -17.21
N PHE A 8 -5.24 -7.68 -17.93
CA PHE A 8 -6.18 -7.13 -18.92
C PHE A 8 -7.22 -6.23 -18.27
N VAL A 9 -7.87 -6.69 -17.21
CA VAL A 9 -8.86 -5.88 -16.45
C VAL A 9 -8.21 -4.63 -15.88
N ASP A 10 -7.02 -4.74 -15.28
CA ASP A 10 -6.30 -3.59 -14.73
C ASP A 10 -5.94 -2.57 -15.82
N LYS A 11 -5.55 -3.02 -17.02
CA LYS A 11 -5.20 -2.14 -18.14
C LYS A 11 -6.40 -1.35 -18.69
N TYR A 12 -7.52 -2.02 -18.96
CA TYR A 12 -8.66 -1.41 -19.65
C TYR A 12 -9.64 -0.73 -18.72
N PHE A 13 -9.86 -1.27 -17.53
CA PHE A 13 -10.78 -0.69 -16.54
C PHE A 13 -10.05 0.10 -15.45
N GLY A 14 -8.78 -0.22 -15.16
CA GLY A 14 -8.03 0.43 -14.11
C GLY A 14 -7.79 1.92 -14.38
N VAL A 15 -7.48 2.32 -15.60
CA VAL A 15 -7.24 3.76 -15.94
C VAL A 15 -8.50 4.59 -15.75
N PRO A 16 -9.67 4.26 -16.37
CA PRO A 16 -10.91 4.99 -16.14
C PRO A 16 -11.31 5.03 -14.67
N LEU A 17 -11.19 3.90 -13.95
CA LEU A 17 -11.50 3.82 -12.53
C LEU A 17 -10.57 4.69 -11.67
N CYS A 18 -9.29 4.77 -12.00
CA CYS A 18 -8.36 5.68 -11.32
C CYS A 18 -8.65 7.16 -11.60
N LEU A 19 -9.11 7.51 -12.79
CA LEU A 19 -9.52 8.88 -13.11
C LEU A 19 -10.77 9.27 -12.31
N ILE A 20 -11.81 8.45 -12.37
CA ILE A 20 -13.06 8.66 -11.61
C ILE A 20 -12.74 8.64 -10.11
N GLY A 21 -11.97 7.66 -9.65
CA GLY A 21 -11.54 7.55 -8.25
C GLY A 21 -10.80 8.79 -7.77
N THR A 22 -9.91 9.35 -8.60
CA THR A 22 -9.21 10.61 -8.29
C THR A 22 -10.18 11.79 -8.15
N ALA A 23 -11.17 11.90 -9.04
CA ALA A 23 -12.18 12.96 -8.96
C ALA A 23 -13.01 12.84 -7.68
N VAL A 24 -13.52 11.65 -7.39
CA VAL A 24 -14.28 11.36 -6.16
C VAL A 24 -13.44 11.64 -4.91
N PHE A 25 -12.19 11.17 -4.89
CA PHE A 25 -11.27 11.39 -3.76
C PHE A 25 -11.04 12.89 -3.50
N LYS A 26 -10.77 13.67 -4.52
CA LYS A 26 -10.51 15.12 -4.39
C LYS A 26 -11.75 15.91 -3.93
N ILE A 27 -12.95 15.44 -4.30
CA ILE A 27 -14.20 16.13 -3.97
C ILE A 27 -14.68 15.73 -2.56
N PHE A 28 -14.69 14.43 -2.25
CA PHE A 28 -15.37 13.89 -1.08
C PHE A 28 -14.45 13.37 0.03
N LEU A 29 -13.21 12.97 -0.31
CA LEU A 29 -12.31 12.29 0.62
C LEU A 29 -11.03 13.09 0.85
N ARG A 30 -11.16 14.39 1.13
CA ARG A 30 -9.99 15.26 1.35
C ARG A 30 -9.23 14.80 2.60
N PRO A 31 -7.99 14.28 2.47
CA PRO A 31 -7.21 13.87 3.62
C PRO A 31 -6.85 15.06 4.51
N LYS A 32 -6.88 14.84 5.81
CA LYS A 32 -6.40 15.81 6.77
C LYS A 32 -4.89 15.96 6.65
N LYS A 33 -4.39 17.17 6.91
CA LYS A 33 -2.95 17.41 6.88
C LYS A 33 -2.33 17.07 8.24
N ASN A 34 -1.11 16.54 8.22
CA ASN A 34 -0.27 16.32 9.40
C ASN A 34 -0.89 15.37 10.46
N VAL A 35 -1.56 14.32 10.02
CA VAL A 35 -2.05 13.26 10.91
C VAL A 35 -0.88 12.36 11.29
N LYS A 36 -0.64 12.18 12.59
CA LYS A 36 0.37 11.25 13.08
C LYS A 36 -0.12 9.81 12.85
N PRO A 37 0.69 8.95 12.21
CA PRO A 37 0.33 7.55 12.00
C PRO A 37 0.09 6.81 13.33
N LYS A 38 -1.05 6.12 13.43
CA LYS A 38 -1.41 5.25 14.57
C LYS A 38 -1.91 3.89 14.12
N ASN A 39 -2.66 3.84 13.03
CA ASN A 39 -3.22 2.61 12.45
C ASN A 39 -2.72 2.49 11.02
N ILE A 40 -1.61 1.78 10.82
CA ILE A 40 -0.90 1.71 9.55
C ILE A 40 -1.26 0.42 8.84
N LEU A 41 -1.85 0.55 7.65
CA LEU A 41 -2.18 -0.55 6.76
C LEU A 41 -1.12 -0.68 5.65
N PHE A 42 -0.51 -1.84 5.54
CA PHE A 42 0.33 -2.23 4.42
C PHE A 42 -0.50 -2.99 3.39
N ILE A 43 -0.33 -2.68 2.11
CA ILE A 43 -1.00 -3.36 0.99
C ILE A 43 0.06 -4.03 0.11
N GLU A 44 0.08 -5.37 0.09
CA GLU A 44 0.87 -6.19 -0.83
C GLU A 44 0.02 -7.40 -1.21
N LEU A 45 -0.52 -7.40 -2.43
CA LEU A 45 -1.54 -8.37 -2.82
C LEU A 45 -0.95 -9.62 -3.47
N SER A 46 0.02 -9.42 -4.34
CA SER A 46 0.34 -10.36 -5.39
C SER A 46 1.52 -11.29 -5.08
N GLU A 47 2.50 -10.85 -4.32
CA GLU A 47 3.76 -11.56 -4.14
C GLU A 47 4.02 -12.00 -2.70
N MET A 48 4.18 -13.32 -2.49
CA MET A 48 4.53 -13.87 -1.16
C MET A 48 5.93 -13.43 -0.72
N GLY A 49 6.89 -13.37 -1.65
CA GLY A 49 8.27 -12.95 -1.36
C GLY A 49 8.33 -11.50 -0.88
N SER A 50 7.68 -10.60 -1.58
CA SER A 50 7.59 -9.19 -1.19
C SER A 50 6.93 -9.00 0.16
N ALA A 51 5.89 -9.79 0.47
CA ALA A 51 5.22 -9.77 1.78
C ALA A 51 6.16 -10.15 2.93
N ILE A 52 7.17 -10.99 2.70
CA ILE A 52 8.22 -11.30 3.70
C ILE A 52 9.21 -10.15 3.77
N LEU A 53 9.66 -9.64 2.64
CA LEU A 53 10.67 -8.57 2.56
C LEU A 53 10.18 -7.20 3.07
N VAL A 54 8.89 -7.07 3.36
CA VAL A 54 8.34 -5.85 3.99
C VAL A 54 8.52 -5.83 5.50
N ASP A 55 8.88 -6.94 6.13
CA ASP A 55 8.95 -7.04 7.59
C ASP A 55 9.85 -5.97 8.26
N PRO A 56 11.05 -5.67 7.77
CA PRO A 56 11.86 -4.59 8.33
C PRO A 56 11.15 -3.22 8.30
N ALA A 57 10.39 -2.95 7.24
CA ALA A 57 9.62 -1.70 7.14
C ALA A 57 8.44 -1.69 8.13
N MET A 58 7.76 -2.82 8.34
CA MET A 58 6.71 -2.96 9.34
C MET A 58 7.25 -2.77 10.76
N GLN A 59 8.36 -3.40 11.11
CA GLN A 59 9.01 -3.24 12.41
C GLN A 59 9.45 -1.79 12.63
N LYS A 60 10.04 -1.14 11.61
CA LYS A 60 10.40 0.27 11.68
C LYS A 60 9.18 1.16 11.89
N ALA A 61 8.09 0.95 11.16
CA ALA A 61 6.86 1.71 11.31
C ALA A 61 6.29 1.58 12.73
N LYS A 62 6.22 0.35 13.25
CA LYS A 62 5.77 0.06 14.62
C LYS A 62 6.61 0.80 15.66
N LYS A 63 7.95 0.71 15.55
CA LYS A 63 8.88 1.35 16.48
C LYS A 63 8.86 2.87 16.40
N THR A 64 8.79 3.43 15.18
CA THR A 64 8.89 4.89 14.97
C THR A 64 7.62 5.63 15.38
N PHE A 65 6.45 5.05 15.11
CA PHE A 65 5.17 5.72 15.31
C PHE A 65 4.41 5.22 16.54
N ASP A 66 4.85 4.13 17.17
CA ASP A 66 4.10 3.40 18.20
C ASP A 66 2.69 3.06 17.69
N ALA A 67 2.66 2.45 16.50
CA ALA A 67 1.45 2.24 15.73
C ALA A 67 1.01 0.78 15.72
N ASP A 68 -0.31 0.58 15.64
CA ASP A 68 -0.89 -0.72 15.30
C ASP A 68 -0.74 -1.00 13.81
N LEU A 69 -0.33 -2.23 13.50
CA LEU A 69 -0.10 -2.66 12.13
C LEU A 69 -1.25 -3.50 11.60
N PHE A 70 -1.61 -3.23 10.35
CA PHE A 70 -2.62 -3.93 9.59
C PHE A 70 -2.05 -4.34 8.24
N PHE A 71 -2.58 -5.41 7.66
CA PHE A 71 -2.11 -5.89 6.36
C PHE A 71 -3.27 -6.31 5.46
N LEU A 72 -3.16 -5.96 4.18
CA LEU A 72 -4.08 -6.40 3.13
C LEU A 72 -3.32 -7.25 2.12
N ILE A 73 -3.77 -8.49 1.91
CA ILE A 73 -3.12 -9.47 1.05
C ILE A 73 -4.16 -10.35 0.34
N PHE A 74 -3.80 -10.95 -0.80
CA PHE A 74 -4.65 -12.01 -1.35
C PHE A 74 -4.65 -13.25 -0.46
N LYS A 75 -5.82 -13.88 -0.30
CA LYS A 75 -6.03 -15.03 0.59
C LYS A 75 -5.00 -16.13 0.42
N LYS A 76 -4.59 -16.43 -0.82
CA LYS A 76 -3.59 -17.47 -1.15
C LYS A 76 -2.21 -17.18 -0.58
N ASN A 77 -1.88 -15.90 -0.36
CA ASN A 77 -0.57 -15.43 0.08
C ASN A 77 -0.50 -15.18 1.60
N LYS A 78 -1.62 -15.28 2.33
CA LYS A 78 -1.68 -15.06 3.78
C LYS A 78 -0.64 -15.86 4.58
N PRO A 79 -0.30 -17.13 4.22
CA PRO A 79 0.69 -17.91 4.98
C PRO A 79 2.07 -17.23 5.12
N SER A 80 2.48 -16.39 4.15
CA SER A 80 3.75 -15.65 4.24
C SER A 80 3.82 -14.70 5.44
N LEU A 81 2.71 -14.06 5.79
CA LEU A 81 2.63 -13.15 6.94
C LEU A 81 2.60 -13.90 8.27
N GLN A 82 2.03 -15.10 8.29
CA GLN A 82 1.97 -15.92 9.50
C GLN A 82 3.37 -16.40 9.95
N LEU A 83 4.33 -16.48 9.03
CA LEU A 83 5.73 -16.81 9.35
C LEU A 83 6.42 -15.68 10.12
N LEU A 84 6.02 -14.44 9.93
CA LEU A 84 6.70 -13.25 10.47
C LEU A 84 6.20 -12.87 11.88
N ASN A 85 4.95 -13.15 12.21
CA ASN A 85 4.30 -12.76 13.47
C ASN A 85 4.33 -11.25 13.82
N THR A 86 4.72 -10.39 12.87
CA THR A 86 4.82 -8.94 13.08
C THR A 86 3.46 -8.27 13.12
N VAL A 87 2.50 -8.80 12.33
CA VAL A 87 1.11 -8.36 12.30
C VAL A 87 0.22 -9.44 12.89
N GLU A 88 -0.64 -9.07 13.85
CA GLU A 88 -1.59 -10.01 14.45
C GLU A 88 -2.60 -10.51 13.42
N ASP A 89 -2.97 -11.78 13.48
CA ASP A 89 -3.88 -12.44 12.53
C ASP A 89 -5.25 -11.73 12.38
N LYS A 90 -5.75 -11.13 13.48
CA LYS A 90 -6.99 -10.32 13.50
C LYS A 90 -6.88 -9.01 12.73
N ASN A 91 -5.66 -8.54 12.45
CA ASN A 91 -5.34 -7.31 11.74
C ASN A 91 -4.96 -7.58 10.27
N ILE A 92 -5.01 -8.84 9.82
CA ILE A 92 -4.80 -9.22 8.43
C ILE A 92 -6.14 -9.36 7.72
N PHE A 93 -6.38 -8.52 6.73
CA PHE A 93 -7.53 -8.69 5.83
C PHE A 93 -7.12 -9.42 4.56
N THR A 94 -7.94 -10.35 4.11
CA THR A 94 -7.66 -11.12 2.90
C THR A 94 -8.74 -10.92 1.85
N ILE A 95 -8.31 -10.72 0.59
CA ILE A 95 -9.19 -10.66 -0.59
C ILE A 95 -9.07 -11.95 -1.36
N ASN A 96 -10.20 -12.54 -1.72
CA ASN A 96 -10.25 -13.70 -2.61
C ASN A 96 -10.25 -13.25 -4.07
N ALA A 97 -9.23 -13.68 -4.82
CA ALA A 97 -9.04 -13.36 -6.24
C ALA A 97 -9.48 -14.49 -7.19
N ASP A 98 -10.25 -15.50 -6.72
CA ASP A 98 -10.66 -16.64 -7.55
C ASP A 98 -11.71 -16.26 -8.62
N GLY A 99 -12.45 -15.16 -8.40
CA GLY A 99 -13.43 -14.66 -9.36
C GLY A 99 -13.71 -13.17 -9.18
N ILE A 100 -14.27 -12.54 -10.22
CA ILE A 100 -14.59 -11.09 -10.21
C ILE A 100 -15.63 -10.74 -9.15
N ILE A 101 -16.65 -11.59 -8.98
CA ILE A 101 -17.70 -11.33 -7.98
C ILE A 101 -17.15 -11.39 -6.56
N SER A 102 -16.30 -12.39 -6.26
CA SER A 102 -15.63 -12.48 -4.96
C SER A 102 -14.71 -11.30 -4.71
N LEU A 103 -13.97 -10.86 -5.74
CA LEU A 103 -13.10 -9.70 -5.68
C LEU A 103 -13.88 -8.42 -5.32
N ILE A 104 -14.99 -8.15 -6.02
CA ILE A 104 -15.85 -6.98 -5.75
C ILE A 104 -16.44 -7.07 -4.34
N LYS A 105 -17.00 -8.21 -3.95
CA LYS A 105 -17.58 -8.42 -2.62
C LYS A 105 -16.55 -8.16 -1.50
N ASP A 106 -15.36 -8.72 -1.66
CA ASP A 106 -14.31 -8.57 -0.64
C ASP A 106 -13.69 -7.17 -0.65
N THR A 107 -13.67 -6.47 -1.80
CA THR A 107 -13.33 -5.05 -1.88
C THR A 107 -14.24 -4.20 -0.98
N TRP A 108 -15.56 -4.36 -1.10
CA TRP A 108 -16.50 -3.63 -0.26
C TRP A 108 -16.33 -3.96 1.23
N LYS A 109 -16.18 -5.25 1.56
CA LYS A 109 -15.91 -5.67 2.95
C LYS A 109 -14.62 -5.05 3.48
N PHE A 110 -13.56 -5.00 2.66
CA PHE A 110 -12.30 -4.37 3.01
C PHE A 110 -12.48 -2.88 3.33
N LEU A 111 -13.17 -2.13 2.48
CA LEU A 111 -13.39 -0.69 2.70
C LEU A 111 -14.17 -0.41 4.01
N PHE A 112 -15.15 -1.24 4.34
CA PHE A 112 -15.86 -1.14 5.63
C PHE A 112 -14.95 -1.53 6.79
N TRP A 113 -14.16 -2.60 6.65
CA TRP A 113 -13.22 -3.06 7.66
C TRP A 113 -12.15 -2.01 7.94
N ALA A 114 -11.56 -1.41 6.92
CA ALA A 114 -10.54 -0.37 7.07
C ALA A 114 -11.07 0.83 7.86
N ARG A 115 -12.29 1.29 7.56
CA ARG A 115 -12.94 2.37 8.31
C ARG A 115 -13.25 1.98 9.75
N LYS A 116 -13.74 0.76 9.98
CA LYS A 116 -14.03 0.24 11.34
C LYS A 116 -12.75 0.14 12.18
N ARG A 117 -11.60 -0.12 11.56
CA ARG A 117 -10.29 -0.16 12.20
C ARG A 117 -9.64 1.21 12.35
N ASN A 118 -10.32 2.28 11.92
CA ASN A 118 -9.80 3.65 11.93
C ASN A 118 -8.41 3.76 11.28
N ILE A 119 -8.21 3.07 10.13
CA ILE A 119 -6.96 3.16 9.38
C ILE A 119 -6.72 4.63 9.00
N ASP A 120 -5.65 5.21 9.51
CA ASP A 120 -5.25 6.59 9.25
C ASP A 120 -4.10 6.72 8.25
N THR A 121 -3.38 5.63 8.05
CA THR A 121 -2.22 5.59 7.18
C THR A 121 -2.23 4.32 6.34
N VAL A 122 -2.03 4.47 5.03
CA VAL A 122 -1.89 3.34 4.08
C VAL A 122 -0.54 3.45 3.39
N ILE A 123 0.17 2.31 3.31
CA ILE A 123 1.40 2.15 2.54
C ILE A 123 1.14 1.12 1.44
N ASP A 124 0.94 1.59 0.20
CA ASP A 124 0.71 0.74 -0.99
C ASP A 124 2.06 0.33 -1.59
N LEU A 125 2.46 -0.91 -1.30
CA LEU A 125 3.76 -1.49 -1.72
C LEU A 125 3.76 -1.94 -3.18
N GLU A 126 2.60 -2.09 -3.79
CA GLU A 126 2.45 -2.56 -5.16
C GLU A 126 2.98 -1.54 -6.18
N LEU A 127 3.88 -1.97 -7.05
CA LEU A 127 4.41 -1.14 -8.14
C LEU A 127 3.44 -1.04 -9.32
N PHE A 128 2.85 -2.18 -9.72
CA PHE A 128 2.17 -2.34 -11.00
C PHE A 128 0.68 -2.70 -10.88
N SER A 129 0.02 -2.30 -9.80
CA SER A 129 -1.41 -2.54 -9.61
C SER A 129 -2.19 -1.23 -9.43
N ARG A 130 -3.12 -0.93 -10.33
CA ARG A 130 -4.07 0.18 -10.18
C ARG A 130 -5.13 -0.15 -9.14
N TYR A 131 -5.45 -1.44 -9.03
CA TYR A 131 -6.39 -1.93 -8.04
C TYR A 131 -5.93 -1.63 -6.60
N SER A 132 -4.65 -1.86 -6.27
CA SER A 132 -4.11 -1.50 -4.95
C SER A 132 -4.18 0.02 -4.69
N GLY A 133 -3.89 0.83 -5.71
CA GLY A 133 -4.03 2.29 -5.62
C GLY A 133 -5.45 2.76 -5.32
N LEU A 134 -6.47 2.10 -5.91
CA LEU A 134 -7.88 2.35 -5.59
C LEU A 134 -8.22 1.92 -4.16
N LEU A 135 -7.77 0.74 -3.73
CA LEU A 135 -7.97 0.27 -2.36
C LEU A 135 -7.35 1.25 -1.36
N ALA A 136 -6.12 1.71 -1.61
CA ALA A 136 -5.43 2.69 -0.77
C ALA A 136 -6.19 4.01 -0.71
N GLY A 137 -6.61 4.54 -1.87
CA GLY A 137 -7.32 5.81 -1.97
C GLY A 137 -8.67 5.81 -1.25
N PHE A 138 -9.38 4.68 -1.27
CA PHE A 138 -10.71 4.56 -0.68
C PHE A 138 -10.75 3.91 0.70
N ALA A 139 -9.62 3.52 1.27
CA ALA A 139 -9.53 2.98 2.65
C ALA A 139 -10.00 3.98 3.72
N GLY A 140 -9.96 5.27 3.43
CA GLY A 140 -10.37 6.35 4.36
C GLY A 140 -9.20 6.94 5.15
N ALA A 141 -7.97 6.65 4.73
CA ALA A 141 -6.76 7.13 5.39
C ALA A 141 -6.42 8.59 5.02
N ASP A 142 -5.83 9.28 5.97
CA ASP A 142 -5.31 10.65 5.80
C ASP A 142 -3.88 10.66 5.20
N ASN A 143 -3.08 9.64 5.47
CA ASN A 143 -1.77 9.44 4.88
C ASN A 143 -1.81 8.26 3.90
N ILE A 144 -1.47 8.52 2.65
CA ILE A 144 -1.39 7.50 1.60
C ILE A 144 -0.02 7.59 0.96
N VAL A 145 0.80 6.58 1.24
CA VAL A 145 2.16 6.43 0.71
C VAL A 145 2.13 5.44 -0.44
N ALA A 146 2.69 5.79 -1.57
CA ALA A 146 2.81 4.87 -2.69
C ALA A 146 4.02 5.22 -3.57
N PHE A 147 4.50 4.25 -4.33
CA PHE A 147 5.49 4.51 -5.36
C PHE A 147 4.92 5.46 -6.41
N ASN A 148 5.69 6.50 -6.71
CA ASN A 148 5.34 7.47 -7.74
C ASN A 148 5.71 6.91 -9.12
N ASN A 149 4.95 7.33 -10.14
CA ASN A 149 5.33 7.09 -11.52
C ASN A 149 6.71 7.65 -11.80
N PHE A 150 7.62 6.78 -12.25
CA PHE A 150 8.97 7.17 -12.57
C PHE A 150 9.17 7.14 -14.10
N HIS A 151 9.49 8.26 -14.69
CA HIS A 151 9.87 8.43 -16.12
C HIS A 151 9.05 7.62 -17.15
N GLY A 152 7.75 7.48 -16.93
CA GLY A 152 6.86 6.80 -17.86
C GLY A 152 6.80 5.27 -17.74
N GLU A 153 7.61 4.65 -16.91
CA GLU A 153 7.61 3.19 -16.72
C GLU A 153 6.57 2.70 -15.72
N GLY A 154 6.11 3.58 -14.82
CA GLY A 154 5.12 3.22 -13.81
C GLY A 154 3.68 3.28 -14.34
N LEU A 155 2.79 2.51 -13.71
CA LEU A 155 1.36 2.58 -14.01
C LEU A 155 0.74 3.86 -13.45
N TYR A 156 -0.13 4.49 -14.22
CA TYR A 156 -0.98 5.55 -13.69
C TYR A 156 -1.95 4.96 -12.65
N LYS A 157 -1.78 5.35 -11.38
CA LYS A 157 -2.61 4.92 -10.24
C LYS A 157 -3.56 6.02 -9.73
N GLY A 158 -3.74 7.09 -10.48
CA GLY A 158 -4.49 8.26 -10.04
C GLY A 158 -3.63 9.23 -9.20
N SER A 159 -4.28 10.26 -8.65
CA SER A 159 -3.64 11.29 -7.82
C SER A 159 -4.18 11.28 -6.39
N MET A 160 -4.41 10.09 -5.84
CA MET A 160 -4.91 9.90 -4.47
C MET A 160 -3.78 9.79 -3.43
N VAL A 161 -2.53 9.75 -3.89
CA VAL A 161 -1.34 9.60 -3.04
C VAL A 161 -0.97 10.91 -2.38
N THR A 162 -0.72 10.90 -1.07
CA THR A 162 -0.29 12.07 -0.29
C THR A 162 1.22 12.15 -0.10
N HIS A 163 1.90 11.01 -0.06
CA HIS A 163 3.35 10.87 0.07
C HIS A 163 3.86 9.99 -1.06
N LYS A 164 4.47 10.62 -2.05
CA LYS A 164 5.02 9.93 -3.22
C LYS A 164 6.45 9.50 -2.95
N VAL A 165 6.79 8.26 -3.31
CA VAL A 165 8.14 7.72 -3.17
C VAL A 165 8.64 7.24 -4.53
N LEU A 166 9.88 7.57 -4.87
CA LEU A 166 10.53 7.02 -6.06
C LEU A 166 10.99 5.59 -5.77
N TYR A 167 10.61 4.68 -6.67
CA TYR A 167 11.16 3.34 -6.67
C TYR A 167 12.60 3.38 -7.22
N ASN A 168 13.55 2.82 -6.47
CA ASN A 168 14.91 2.68 -6.91
C ASN A 168 15.22 1.22 -7.26
N SER A 169 15.31 0.93 -8.57
CA SER A 169 15.58 -0.42 -9.08
C SER A 169 17.01 -0.93 -8.79
N HIS A 170 17.91 -0.04 -8.38
CA HIS A 170 19.29 -0.40 -7.99
C HIS A 170 19.43 -0.72 -6.50
N MET A 171 18.36 -0.63 -5.74
CA MET A 171 18.34 -0.95 -4.31
C MET A 171 17.52 -2.22 -4.06
N HIS A 172 17.91 -2.96 -3.04
CA HIS A 172 17.10 -4.09 -2.57
C HIS A 172 15.68 -3.64 -2.22
N ILE A 173 14.67 -4.46 -2.52
CA ILE A 173 13.26 -4.09 -2.38
C ILE A 173 12.90 -3.70 -0.94
N SER A 174 13.46 -4.36 0.08
CA SER A 174 13.22 -4.01 1.48
C SER A 174 13.65 -2.58 1.81
N LYS A 175 14.72 -2.07 1.22
CA LYS A 175 15.13 -0.66 1.36
C LYS A 175 14.12 0.28 0.73
N ASN A 176 13.54 -0.08 -0.41
CA ASN A 176 12.46 0.69 -1.01
C ASN A 176 11.22 0.75 -0.08
N PHE A 177 10.88 -0.36 0.57
CA PHE A 177 9.77 -0.39 1.54
C PHE A 177 10.07 0.45 2.80
N ILE A 178 11.29 0.41 3.30
CA ILE A 178 11.73 1.28 4.41
C ILE A 178 11.65 2.76 4.01
N ALA A 179 12.04 3.10 2.77
CA ALA A 179 11.92 4.47 2.27
C ALA A 179 10.47 4.99 2.28
N MET A 180 9.48 4.11 2.05
CA MET A 180 8.07 4.48 2.15
C MET A 180 7.66 4.84 3.58
N VAL A 181 8.18 4.12 4.57
CA VAL A 181 7.96 4.47 6.00
C VAL A 181 8.64 5.79 6.34
N ASN A 182 9.87 6.00 5.85
CA ASN A 182 10.62 7.25 6.06
C ASN A 182 9.91 8.47 5.43
N ALA A 183 9.20 8.28 4.32
CA ALA A 183 8.43 9.35 3.68
C ALA A 183 7.35 9.96 4.60
N LEU A 184 6.84 9.20 5.57
CA LEU A 184 5.90 9.70 6.58
C LEU A 184 6.54 10.68 7.57
N MET A 185 7.87 10.68 7.69
CA MET A 185 8.65 11.57 8.57
C MET A 185 9.22 12.76 7.83
N SER A 186 9.23 12.73 6.48
CA SER A 186 9.82 13.79 5.67
C SER A 186 8.94 15.04 5.64
N ASP A 187 9.55 16.20 5.50
CA ASP A 187 8.82 17.43 5.20
C ASP A 187 8.17 17.28 3.81
N LYS A 188 6.87 17.57 3.71
CA LYS A 188 6.05 17.42 2.48
C LYS A 188 6.56 18.24 1.27
N LYS A 189 7.59 19.07 1.46
CA LYS A 189 8.25 19.82 0.37
C LYS A 189 9.18 18.94 -0.48
N GLU A 190 9.65 17.82 0.04
CA GLU A 190 10.49 16.88 -0.70
C GLU A 190 9.61 15.81 -1.35
N VAL A 191 9.19 16.07 -2.58
CA VAL A 191 8.43 15.12 -3.38
C VAL A 191 9.12 14.94 -4.72
N PRO A 192 9.35 13.70 -5.12
CA PRO A 192 9.22 12.41 -4.44
C PRO A 192 10.42 12.11 -3.50
N TYR A 193 10.17 11.43 -2.39
CA TYR A 193 11.21 11.02 -1.44
C TYR A 193 12.13 9.96 -2.07
N SER A 194 13.33 10.36 -2.49
CA SER A 194 14.18 9.53 -3.37
C SER A 194 15.58 9.24 -2.83
N LYS A 195 15.99 9.78 -1.69
CA LYS A 195 17.41 9.79 -1.27
C LYS A 195 17.63 9.42 0.20
N THR A 196 16.91 8.47 0.74
CA THR A 196 17.21 8.00 2.08
C THR A 196 18.42 7.08 2.04
N LYS A 197 19.46 7.41 2.79
CA LYS A 197 20.46 6.43 3.17
C LYS A 197 19.82 5.49 4.19
N ILE A 198 19.64 4.25 3.79
CA ILE A 198 19.11 3.18 4.64
C ILE A 198 20.26 2.24 4.90
N ASP A 199 20.58 2.04 6.18
CA ASP A 199 21.62 1.13 6.62
C ASP A 199 21.24 -0.33 6.32
N ASP A 200 22.23 -1.17 6.05
CA ASP A 200 21.97 -2.60 5.80
C ASP A 200 21.43 -3.31 7.05
N SER A 201 21.79 -2.85 8.24
CA SER A 201 21.25 -3.35 9.51
C SER A 201 19.74 -3.14 9.66
N GLU A 202 19.16 -2.15 8.96
CA GLU A 202 17.72 -1.91 8.97
C GLU A 202 16.92 -2.93 8.12
N THR A 203 17.61 -3.75 7.33
CA THR A 203 16.99 -4.74 6.42
C THR A 203 17.05 -6.18 6.94
N VAL A 204 17.53 -6.38 8.15
CA VAL A 204 17.60 -7.70 8.77
C VAL A 204 16.20 -8.13 9.23
N LEU A 205 15.84 -9.38 8.90
CA LEU A 205 14.60 -10.07 9.31
C LEU A 205 14.70 -10.59 10.75
#